data_b0826607aef6b1ee65ec0f059bfda1aa
#
_entry.id   b0826607aef6b1ee65ec0f059bfda1aa
#
_cell.length_a   1.000
_cell.length_b   1.000
_cell.length_c   1.000
_cell.angle_alpha   90.00
_cell.angle_beta   90.00
_cell.angle_gamma   90.00
#
_symmetry.space_group_name_H-M   'P 1'
#
loop_
_entity.id
_entity.type
_entity.pdbx_description
1 polymer ?
#
loop_
_entity_poly.entity_id
_entity_poly.type
_entity_poly.pdbx_seq_one_letter_code
_entity_poly.pdbx_strand_id
1 'polypeptide(L)'
;QSICDRPDLHERGLLERFHDVLMGEAAERSVIKWLQSRGAQAKSAVDKTSGRPDLGHDILLKRKQGDSLRCSVKSSISAYYADINTILDTFSIATKKTEICDVNIQVYYWLNLKEKPRVAVPSEYNMAIVGWLGRKDFSGKAFVQYATEEREVADIKLRQLRAMDTLLEYLE
;
A
#
# COMPACT_ATOMS: atom_id res chain seq x y z
N GLN A 1 -5.65 13.46 -13.80
CA GLN A 1 -5.55 14.49 -12.76
C GLN A 1 -4.08 14.65 -12.38
N SER A 2 -3.60 15.90 -12.34
CA SER A 2 -2.25 16.19 -11.89
C SER A 2 -2.08 15.78 -10.43
N ILE A 3 -0.87 15.30 -10.07
CA ILE A 3 -0.47 14.99 -8.67
C ILE A 3 -0.81 16.17 -7.73
N CYS A 4 -0.93 17.39 -8.27
CA CYS A 4 -1.25 18.60 -7.53
C CYS A 4 -2.72 18.73 -7.11
N ASP A 5 -3.64 17.94 -7.67
CA ASP A 5 -5.09 18.13 -7.49
C ASP A 5 -5.70 17.22 -6.41
N ARG A 6 -4.88 16.51 -5.64
CA ARG A 6 -5.35 15.70 -4.51
C ARG A 6 -5.50 16.55 -3.24
N PRO A 7 -6.73 16.78 -2.75
CA PRO A 7 -6.98 17.68 -1.61
C PRO A 7 -6.23 17.27 -0.33
N ASP A 8 -6.08 15.96 -0.12
CA ASP A 8 -5.39 15.37 1.04
C ASP A 8 -3.86 15.61 1.06
N LEU A 9 -3.32 16.15 -0.04
CA LEU A 9 -1.89 16.45 -0.17
C LEU A 9 -1.60 17.96 -0.17
N HIS A 10 -2.60 18.83 -0.11
CA HIS A 10 -2.40 20.28 -0.21
C HIS A 10 -1.57 20.88 0.93
N GLU A 11 -1.61 20.29 2.12
CA GLU A 11 -0.84 20.76 3.28
C GLU A 11 0.63 20.32 3.26
N ARG A 12 1.00 19.39 2.37
CA ARG A 12 2.36 18.87 2.28
C ARG A 12 3.17 19.67 1.25
N GLY A 13 4.46 19.85 1.54
CA GLY A 13 5.39 20.45 0.61
C GLY A 13 5.52 19.68 -0.71
N LEU A 14 5.93 20.34 -1.79
CA LEU A 14 6.06 19.72 -3.12
C LEU A 14 6.97 18.47 -3.10
N LEU A 15 8.08 18.53 -2.36
CA LEU A 15 9.02 17.40 -2.23
C LEU A 15 8.41 16.23 -1.47
N GLU A 16 7.61 16.49 -0.43
CA GLU A 16 6.92 15.43 0.32
C GLU A 16 5.87 14.74 -0.55
N ARG A 17 5.10 15.50 -1.30
CA ARG A 17 4.12 14.97 -2.27
C ARG A 17 4.79 14.11 -3.34
N PHE A 18 5.92 14.57 -3.88
CA PHE A 18 6.70 13.81 -4.84
C PHE A 18 7.21 12.50 -4.24
N HIS A 19 7.73 12.55 -3.01
CA HIS A 19 8.21 11.37 -2.29
C HIS A 19 7.09 10.35 -2.05
N ASP A 20 5.91 10.80 -1.61
CA ASP A 20 4.76 9.93 -1.36
C ASP A 20 4.29 9.23 -2.63
N VAL A 21 4.23 9.97 -3.75
CA VAL A 21 3.87 9.38 -5.05
C VAL A 21 4.91 8.38 -5.53
N LEU A 22 6.19 8.69 -5.38
CA LEU A 22 7.27 7.79 -5.75
C LEU A 22 7.25 6.50 -4.93
N MET A 23 6.99 6.61 -3.62
CA MET A 23 6.82 5.44 -2.74
C MET A 23 5.62 4.58 -3.13
N GLY A 24 4.48 5.20 -3.41
CA GLY A 24 3.28 4.51 -3.85
C GLY A 24 3.52 3.75 -5.16
N GLU A 25 4.11 4.41 -6.14
CA GLU A 25 4.45 3.83 -7.44
C GLU A 25 5.44 2.66 -7.34
N ALA A 26 6.50 2.84 -6.54
CA ALA A 26 7.48 1.78 -6.32
C ALA A 26 6.85 0.57 -5.62
N ALA A 27 5.97 0.79 -4.64
CA ALA A 27 5.24 -0.26 -3.95
C ALA A 27 4.33 -1.04 -4.91
N GLU A 28 3.52 -0.34 -5.72
CA GLU A 28 2.64 -0.97 -6.72
C GLU A 28 3.43 -1.84 -7.69
N ARG A 29 4.50 -1.31 -8.28
CA ARG A 29 5.35 -2.05 -9.23
C ARG A 29 6.00 -3.28 -8.61
N SER A 30 6.45 -3.17 -7.38
CA SER A 30 7.08 -4.28 -6.67
C SER A 30 6.08 -5.39 -6.36
N VAL A 31 4.87 -5.05 -5.98
CA VAL A 31 3.78 -6.02 -5.78
C VAL A 31 3.43 -6.72 -7.10
N ILE A 32 3.27 -5.96 -8.20
CA ILE A 32 3.00 -6.54 -9.53
C ILE A 32 4.12 -7.51 -9.93
N LYS A 33 5.38 -7.08 -9.82
CA LYS A 33 6.55 -7.90 -10.16
C LYS A 33 6.62 -9.18 -9.32
N TRP A 34 6.35 -9.07 -8.01
CA TRP A 34 6.31 -10.22 -7.09
C TRP A 34 5.23 -11.22 -7.49
N LEU A 35 4.01 -10.76 -7.77
CA LEU A 35 2.89 -11.60 -8.19
C LEU A 35 3.17 -12.27 -9.55
N GLN A 36 3.63 -11.51 -10.54
CA GLN A 36 3.93 -12.02 -11.88
C GLN A 36 5.07 -13.05 -11.86
N SER A 37 6.09 -12.85 -11.02
CA SER A 37 7.19 -13.81 -10.88
C SER A 37 6.74 -15.17 -10.31
N ARG A 38 5.54 -15.22 -9.72
CA ARG A 38 4.90 -16.45 -9.20
C ARG A 38 3.73 -16.94 -10.06
N GLY A 39 3.62 -16.43 -11.29
CA GLY A 39 2.62 -16.85 -12.26
C GLY A 39 1.23 -16.22 -12.09
N ALA A 40 1.03 -15.32 -11.13
CA ALA A 40 -0.24 -14.61 -10.98
C ALA A 40 -0.40 -13.55 -12.07
N GLN A 41 -1.64 -13.38 -12.55
CA GLN A 41 -1.97 -12.33 -13.51
C GLN A 41 -2.32 -11.04 -12.76
N ALA A 42 -1.38 -10.11 -12.74
CA ALA A 42 -1.51 -8.80 -12.11
C ALA A 42 -1.11 -7.69 -13.10
N LYS A 43 -1.89 -6.62 -13.16
CA LYS A 43 -1.59 -5.45 -13.99
C LYS A 43 -2.00 -4.17 -13.27
N SER A 44 -1.30 -3.06 -13.54
CA SER A 44 -1.74 -1.74 -13.07
C SER A 44 -3.14 -1.43 -13.60
N ALA A 45 -3.98 -0.91 -12.71
CA ALA A 45 -5.32 -0.43 -13.05
C ALA A 45 -5.30 1.01 -13.55
N VAL A 46 -4.23 1.76 -13.24
CA VAL A 46 -4.09 3.17 -13.57
C VAL A 46 -3.49 3.31 -14.98
N ASP A 47 -4.28 3.86 -15.89
CA ASP A 47 -3.76 4.33 -17.16
C ASP A 47 -3.17 5.74 -16.98
N LYS A 48 -1.88 5.79 -16.72
CA LYS A 48 -1.14 7.04 -16.47
C LYS A 48 -1.05 7.97 -17.68
N THR A 49 -1.43 7.48 -18.86
CA THR A 49 -1.38 8.25 -20.10
C THR A 49 -2.71 8.94 -20.43
N SER A 50 -3.81 8.48 -19.86
CA SER A 50 -5.17 8.91 -20.25
C SER A 50 -5.68 10.13 -19.50
N GLY A 51 -5.00 10.59 -18.44
CA GLY A 51 -5.50 11.68 -17.57
C GLY A 51 -6.86 11.39 -16.91
N ARG A 52 -7.33 10.13 -16.96
CA ARG A 52 -8.60 9.73 -16.34
C ARG A 52 -8.49 9.70 -14.82
N PRO A 53 -9.60 9.97 -14.09
CA PRO A 53 -9.63 9.87 -12.64
C PRO A 53 -9.19 8.48 -12.15
N ASP A 54 -8.56 8.45 -11.00
CA ASP A 54 -8.23 7.23 -10.27
C ASP A 54 -9.49 6.38 -10.05
N LEU A 55 -9.42 5.10 -10.42
CA LEU A 55 -10.52 4.15 -10.29
C LEU A 55 -10.71 3.64 -8.84
N GLY A 56 -9.94 4.19 -7.88
CA GLY A 56 -9.98 3.81 -6.47
C GLY A 56 -9.33 2.45 -6.17
N HIS A 57 -8.53 1.94 -7.11
CA HIS A 57 -7.71 0.74 -6.91
C HIS A 57 -6.45 0.79 -7.80
N ASP A 58 -5.39 0.17 -7.33
CA ASP A 58 -4.05 0.29 -7.92
C ASP A 58 -3.77 -0.83 -8.93
N ILE A 59 -4.23 -2.05 -8.64
CA ILE A 59 -3.94 -3.26 -9.40
C ILE A 59 -5.23 -4.02 -9.71
N LEU A 60 -5.30 -4.61 -10.90
CA LEU A 60 -6.27 -5.64 -11.25
C LEU A 60 -5.59 -7.02 -11.17
N LEU A 61 -6.15 -7.88 -10.33
CA LEU A 61 -5.74 -9.28 -10.18
C LEU A 61 -6.74 -10.17 -10.89
N LYS A 62 -6.28 -11.15 -11.64
CA LYS A 62 -7.15 -12.10 -12.31
C LYS A 62 -7.08 -13.46 -11.61
N ARG A 63 -8.24 -14.00 -11.26
CA ARG A 63 -8.37 -15.37 -10.76
C ARG A 63 -8.30 -16.39 -11.90
N LYS A 64 -7.92 -17.62 -11.58
CA LYS A 64 -7.99 -18.74 -12.54
C LYS A 64 -9.40 -18.96 -13.08
N GLN A 65 -10.42 -18.68 -12.27
CA GLN A 65 -11.84 -18.78 -12.67
C GLN A 65 -12.28 -17.70 -13.66
N GLY A 66 -11.43 -16.71 -13.95
CA GLY A 66 -11.62 -15.68 -14.98
C GLY A 66 -12.13 -14.34 -14.49
N ASP A 67 -12.61 -14.23 -13.25
CA ASP A 67 -13.02 -12.96 -12.65
C ASP A 67 -11.82 -12.10 -12.27
N SER A 68 -12.04 -10.78 -12.18
CA SER A 68 -11.03 -9.82 -11.82
C SER A 68 -11.33 -9.20 -10.45
N LEU A 69 -10.30 -9.14 -9.60
CA LEU A 69 -10.36 -8.51 -8.28
C LEU A 69 -9.67 -7.16 -8.30
N ARG A 70 -10.26 -6.19 -7.62
CA ARG A 70 -9.63 -4.88 -7.37
C ARG A 70 -8.69 -5.00 -6.19
N CYS A 71 -7.47 -4.54 -6.36
CA CYS A 71 -6.45 -4.58 -5.33
C CYS A 71 -5.95 -3.17 -5.04
N SER A 72 -5.92 -2.80 -3.77
CA SER A 72 -5.27 -1.58 -3.28
C SER A 72 -3.93 -1.92 -2.64
N VAL A 73 -2.91 -1.15 -2.98
CA VAL A 73 -1.57 -1.24 -2.39
C VAL A 73 -1.34 0.01 -1.56
N LYS A 74 -1.10 -0.16 -0.27
CA LYS A 74 -0.76 0.93 0.64
C LYS A 74 0.70 0.83 1.02
N SER A 75 1.39 1.95 1.04
CA SER A 75 2.77 2.05 1.49
C SER A 75 2.86 2.89 2.75
N SER A 76 3.72 2.47 3.66
CA SER A 76 4.07 3.19 4.88
C SER A 76 5.57 3.23 5.05
N ILE A 77 6.05 4.21 5.79
CA ILE A 77 7.48 4.39 6.07
C ILE A 77 7.70 4.58 7.57
N SER A 78 8.77 4.00 8.09
CA SER A 78 9.28 4.35 9.41
C SER A 78 10.64 5.03 9.31
N ALA A 79 10.73 6.18 9.98
CA ALA A 79 11.96 6.91 10.16
C ALA A 79 12.68 6.58 11.49
N TYR A 80 11.96 5.96 12.43
CA TYR A 80 12.38 5.85 13.82
C TYR A 80 12.61 4.41 14.29
N TYR A 81 11.91 3.46 13.69
CA TYR A 81 11.97 2.05 14.09
C TYR A 81 12.71 1.24 13.03
N ALA A 82 13.81 0.61 13.43
CA ALA A 82 14.58 -0.30 12.59
C ALA A 82 14.25 -1.78 12.87
N ASP A 83 13.68 -2.06 14.05
CA ASP A 83 13.30 -3.42 14.42
C ASP A 83 11.96 -3.81 13.79
N ILE A 84 11.98 -4.88 13.00
CA ILE A 84 10.81 -5.40 12.28
C ILE A 84 9.68 -5.81 13.23
N ASN A 85 9.99 -6.41 14.38
CA ASN A 85 8.95 -6.86 15.31
C ASN A 85 8.20 -5.67 15.90
N THR A 86 8.94 -4.62 16.30
CA THR A 86 8.35 -3.37 16.77
C THR A 86 7.45 -2.75 15.70
N ILE A 87 7.88 -2.76 14.43
CA ILE A 87 7.08 -2.25 13.30
C ILE A 87 5.80 -3.05 13.15
N LEU A 88 5.88 -4.39 13.14
CA LEU A 88 4.72 -5.26 12.95
C LEU A 88 3.69 -5.14 14.08
N ASP A 89 4.12 -4.88 15.30
CA ASP A 89 3.25 -4.78 16.48
C ASP A 89 2.71 -3.36 16.70
N THR A 90 3.41 -2.33 16.22
CA THR A 90 3.03 -0.93 16.44
C THR A 90 2.10 -0.41 15.36
N PHE A 91 2.43 -0.67 14.10
CA PHE A 91 1.71 -0.07 12.98
C PHE A 91 0.52 -0.91 12.53
N SER A 92 -0.51 -0.20 12.06
CA SER A 92 -1.70 -0.79 11.45
C SER A 92 -1.64 -0.67 9.93
N ILE A 93 -2.46 -1.46 9.22
CA ILE A 93 -2.64 -1.34 7.78
C ILE A 93 -3.18 0.06 7.44
N ALA A 94 -2.60 0.72 6.45
CA ALA A 94 -2.95 2.09 6.07
C ALA A 94 -4.19 2.18 5.17
N THR A 95 -5.19 1.30 5.39
CA THR A 95 -6.42 1.23 4.60
C THR A 95 -7.54 2.01 5.28
N LYS A 96 -8.08 3.01 4.59
CA LYS A 96 -9.27 3.76 5.02
C LYS A 96 -10.55 2.98 4.72
N LYS A 97 -11.61 3.24 5.48
CA LYS A 97 -12.92 2.57 5.31
C LYS A 97 -13.48 2.70 3.89
N THR A 98 -13.29 3.86 3.26
CA THR A 98 -13.77 4.17 1.90
C THR A 98 -12.90 3.57 0.79
N GLU A 99 -11.71 3.06 1.13
CA GLU A 99 -10.72 2.56 0.15
C GLU A 99 -10.56 1.03 0.18
N ILE A 100 -11.44 0.32 0.89
CA ILE A 100 -11.36 -1.15 0.98
C ILE A 100 -11.67 -1.79 -0.36
N CYS A 101 -10.68 -2.46 -0.94
CA CYS A 101 -10.77 -3.27 -2.14
C CYS A 101 -11.02 -4.75 -1.84
N ASP A 102 -11.15 -5.57 -2.89
CA ASP A 102 -11.31 -7.02 -2.75
C ASP A 102 -10.05 -7.64 -2.13
N VAL A 103 -8.88 -7.09 -2.49
CA VAL A 103 -7.56 -7.38 -1.91
C VAL A 103 -6.92 -6.07 -1.48
N ASN A 104 -6.30 -6.05 -0.30
CA ASN A 104 -5.61 -4.89 0.25
C ASN A 104 -4.23 -5.34 0.72
N ILE A 105 -3.18 -4.79 0.12
CA ILE A 105 -1.78 -5.18 0.37
C ILE A 105 -1.06 -4.02 1.06
N GLN A 106 -0.28 -4.34 2.08
CA GLN A 106 0.57 -3.38 2.78
C GLN A 106 2.03 -3.59 2.41
N VAL A 107 2.67 -2.52 1.98
CA VAL A 107 4.12 -2.41 1.78
C VAL A 107 4.69 -1.49 2.86
N TYR A 108 5.87 -1.81 3.35
CA TYR A 108 6.55 -1.02 4.38
C TYR A 108 7.98 -0.71 3.97
N TYR A 109 8.37 0.57 4.13
CA TYR A 109 9.72 1.03 3.82
C TYR A 109 10.52 1.27 5.09
N TRP A 110 11.77 0.81 5.11
CA TRP A 110 12.77 1.14 6.12
C TRP A 110 13.74 2.16 5.56
N LEU A 111 13.50 3.42 5.83
CA LEU A 111 14.44 4.46 5.46
C LEU A 111 15.04 5.05 6.73
N ASN A 112 16.35 4.98 6.87
CA ASN A 112 17.04 5.62 7.98
C ASN A 112 17.10 7.13 7.75
N LEU A 113 16.03 7.84 8.11
CA LEU A 113 15.95 9.29 7.97
C LEU A 113 16.77 10.05 9.04
N LYS A 114 17.42 9.35 9.98
CA LYS A 114 18.35 9.97 10.94
C LYS A 114 19.65 10.35 10.26
N GLU A 115 20.03 9.64 9.20
CA GLU A 115 21.19 9.96 8.38
C GLU A 115 20.73 10.87 7.23
N LYS A 116 21.34 12.06 7.17
CA LYS A 116 21.08 13.00 6.05
C LYS A 116 21.62 12.42 4.73
N PRO A 117 20.96 12.67 3.60
CA PRO A 117 19.89 13.66 3.35
C PRO A 117 18.50 13.15 3.76
N ARG A 118 17.62 14.09 4.16
CA ARG A 118 16.24 13.81 4.58
C ARG A 118 15.36 13.21 3.48
N VAL A 119 15.83 13.18 2.26
CA VAL A 119 15.14 12.58 1.12
C VAL A 119 15.89 11.31 0.75
N ALA A 120 15.43 10.19 1.26
CA ALA A 120 15.88 8.90 0.78
C ALA A 120 15.01 8.47 -0.40
N VAL A 121 15.64 8.05 -1.49
CA VAL A 121 14.93 7.49 -2.64
C VAL A 121 14.46 6.08 -2.24
N PRO A 122 13.14 5.80 -2.29
CA PRO A 122 12.66 4.46 -2.01
C PRO A 122 13.24 3.47 -3.04
N SER A 123 13.70 2.34 -2.56
CA SER A 123 14.28 1.29 -3.40
C SER A 123 13.72 -0.08 -2.99
N GLU A 124 13.80 -1.05 -3.90
CA GLU A 124 13.41 -2.43 -3.63
C GLU A 124 14.21 -3.05 -2.46
N TYR A 125 15.39 -2.54 -2.14
CA TYR A 125 16.26 -3.04 -1.07
C TYR A 125 15.81 -2.62 0.33
N ASN A 126 15.02 -1.54 0.42
CA ASN A 126 14.58 -0.97 1.70
C ASN A 126 13.06 -1.12 1.88
N MET A 127 12.47 -2.15 1.30
CA MET A 127 11.05 -2.37 1.24
C MET A 127 10.68 -3.82 1.56
N ALA A 128 9.56 -4.02 2.21
CA ALA A 128 8.93 -5.33 2.34
C ALA A 128 7.46 -5.28 1.95
N ILE A 129 7.00 -6.28 1.22
CA ILE A 129 5.58 -6.57 1.07
C ILE A 129 5.18 -7.35 2.32
N VAL A 130 4.51 -6.66 3.25
CA VAL A 130 4.26 -7.20 4.60
C VAL A 130 3.22 -8.31 4.58
N GLY A 131 2.14 -8.11 3.82
CA GLY A 131 1.04 -9.07 3.74
C GLY A 131 -0.21 -8.43 3.14
N TRP A 132 -1.32 -9.18 3.21
CA TRP A 132 -2.57 -8.80 2.60
C TRP A 132 -3.79 -9.12 3.47
N LEU A 133 -4.92 -8.47 3.16
CA LEU A 133 -6.25 -8.75 3.70
C LEU A 133 -7.28 -8.71 2.58
N GLY A 134 -8.27 -9.59 2.67
CA GLY A 134 -9.47 -9.52 1.84
C GLY A 134 -10.49 -8.53 2.40
N ARG A 135 -11.45 -8.12 1.61
CA ARG A 135 -12.56 -7.22 2.03
C ARG A 135 -13.26 -7.70 3.30
N LYS A 136 -13.49 -9.00 3.43
CA LYS A 136 -14.20 -9.60 4.58
C LYS A 136 -13.43 -9.46 5.90
N ASP A 137 -12.11 -9.36 5.85
CA ASP A 137 -11.27 -9.25 7.06
C ASP A 137 -11.45 -7.91 7.79
N PHE A 138 -12.03 -6.90 7.11
CA PHE A 138 -12.37 -5.60 7.69
C PHE A 138 -13.75 -5.57 8.36
N SER A 139 -14.56 -6.62 8.21
CA SER A 139 -15.89 -6.67 8.81
C SER A 139 -15.80 -6.68 10.34
N GLY A 140 -16.52 -5.77 10.99
CA GLY A 140 -16.51 -5.61 12.45
C GLY A 140 -15.23 -5.02 13.04
N LYS A 141 -14.28 -4.58 12.22
CA LYS A 141 -13.06 -3.93 12.69
C LYS A 141 -13.31 -2.45 12.98
N ALA A 142 -12.67 -1.96 14.04
CA ALA A 142 -12.65 -0.53 14.35
C ALA A 142 -11.78 0.22 13.33
N PHE A 143 -12.12 1.49 13.13
CA PHE A 143 -11.28 2.44 12.42
C PHE A 143 -10.87 3.52 13.40
N VAL A 144 -9.59 3.78 13.49
CA VAL A 144 -9.02 4.71 14.47
C VAL A 144 -8.34 5.87 13.76
N GLN A 145 -8.44 7.04 14.36
CA GLN A 145 -7.75 8.21 13.86
C GLN A 145 -6.22 8.03 14.02
N TYR A 146 -5.49 8.25 12.97
CA TYR A 146 -4.04 8.08 13.00
C TYR A 146 -3.39 9.34 13.56
N ALA A 147 -2.94 9.23 14.82
CA ALA A 147 -2.17 10.18 15.64
C ALA A 147 -2.33 11.69 15.35
N THR A 148 -1.85 12.19 14.23
CA THR A 148 -1.84 13.62 13.87
C THR A 148 -2.57 13.91 12.56
N GLU A 149 -3.15 12.89 11.94
CA GLU A 149 -3.79 13.02 10.64
C GLU A 149 -5.31 12.89 10.80
N GLU A 150 -6.08 13.68 10.07
CA GLU A 150 -7.56 13.62 10.04
C GLU A 150 -8.11 12.33 9.40
N ARG A 151 -7.26 11.34 9.13
CA ARG A 151 -7.65 10.10 8.49
C ARG A 151 -7.86 8.97 9.49
N GLU A 152 -8.94 8.24 9.31
CA GLU A 152 -9.20 6.99 10.01
C GLU A 152 -8.69 5.81 9.18
N VAL A 153 -7.92 4.94 9.81
CA VAL A 153 -7.43 3.67 9.22
C VAL A 153 -7.93 2.49 10.05
N ALA A 154 -7.99 1.31 9.42
CA ALA A 154 -8.39 0.10 10.11
C ALA A 154 -7.41 -0.24 11.24
N ASP A 155 -7.93 -0.50 12.44
CA ASP A 155 -7.12 -0.95 13.59
C ASP A 155 -6.79 -2.43 13.48
N ILE A 156 -5.98 -2.75 12.49
CA ILE A 156 -5.47 -4.11 12.24
C ILE A 156 -3.95 -4.01 12.16
N LYS A 157 -3.26 -4.59 13.14
CA LYS A 157 -1.79 -4.54 13.19
C LYS A 157 -1.16 -5.29 12.02
N LEU A 158 0.01 -4.82 11.58
CA LEU A 158 0.73 -5.45 10.47
C LEU A 158 1.02 -6.93 10.70
N ARG A 159 1.24 -7.32 11.96
CA ARG A 159 1.42 -8.74 12.34
C ARG A 159 0.19 -9.62 12.08
N GLN A 160 -0.99 -9.03 11.96
CA GLN A 160 -2.24 -9.76 11.72
C GLN A 160 -2.54 -9.97 10.23
N LEU A 161 -1.71 -9.41 9.35
CA LEU A 161 -1.86 -9.58 7.91
C LEU A 161 -1.55 -11.03 7.52
N ARG A 162 -2.26 -11.52 6.51
CA ARG A 162 -1.99 -12.82 5.91
C ARG A 162 -0.69 -12.79 5.11
N ALA A 163 0.06 -13.89 5.15
CA ALA A 163 1.25 -14.04 4.34
C ALA A 163 0.92 -13.95 2.83
N MET A 164 1.79 -13.37 2.05
CA MET A 164 1.56 -13.16 0.61
C MET A 164 1.37 -14.47 -0.17
N ASP A 165 1.97 -15.58 0.28
CA ASP A 165 1.79 -16.88 -0.39
C ASP A 165 0.33 -17.35 -0.34
N THR A 166 -0.41 -17.03 0.72
CA THR A 166 -1.85 -17.34 0.81
C THR A 166 -2.71 -16.50 -0.15
N LEU A 167 -2.18 -15.38 -0.67
CA LEU A 167 -2.85 -14.64 -1.75
C LEU A 167 -2.82 -15.41 -3.06
N LEU A 168 -1.73 -16.12 -3.35
CA LEU A 168 -1.62 -16.95 -4.55
C LEU A 168 -2.68 -18.07 -4.53
N GLU A 169 -2.84 -18.73 -3.37
CA GLU A 169 -3.90 -19.72 -3.16
C GLU A 169 -5.30 -19.14 -3.33
N TYR A 170 -5.52 -17.90 -2.87
CA TYR A 170 -6.80 -17.20 -3.00
C TYR A 170 -7.12 -16.81 -4.45
N LEU A 171 -6.11 -16.68 -5.32
CA LEU A 171 -6.26 -16.37 -6.75
C LEU A 171 -6.47 -17.64 -7.60
N GLU A 172 -6.23 -18.81 -7.05
CA GLU A 172 -6.51 -20.10 -7.69
C GLU A 172 -8.00 -20.39 -7.78
#